data_5f5ced41979f28d8e676e53db9b40c77
#
_entry.id   5f5ced41979f28d8e676e53db9b40c77
#
_cell.length_a   1.000
_cell.length_b   1.000
_cell.length_c   1.000
_cell.angle_alpha   90.00
_cell.angle_beta   90.00
_cell.angle_gamma   90.00
#
_symmetry.space_group_name_H-M   'P 1'
#
loop_
_entity.id
_entity.type
_entity.pdbx_description
1 polymer ?
#
loop_
_entity_poly.entity_id
_entity_poly.type
_entity_poly.pdbx_seq_one_letter_code
_entity_poly.pdbx_strand_id
1 'polypeptide(L)'
;QSPLTPKEHFIAFRSERTRFKKHCWELRRLANKYRSDKGNLYYNAHGYADIYEKLLSPRRKEPLRMLEIGLLRHDVQAKNPDGPFGEAPSLSMWREYFQAAEIFGFDIADFSSVPKTERVTILRGDMGRLDDLRQMISDTGGSFDVIIDDGSHASHHQQIALAFLFDHLRSGGYYFIEDLHYQPKALEDPTLRMTTVEVLKRLEFGKIRPTKYLPREVLEKLKTEITHIKFYDSADRNFGRIRTDALVAIRKK
;
A
#
# COMPACT_ATOMS: atom_id res chain seq x y z
N GLN A 1 0.75 -4.51 -43.00
CA GLN A 1 2.02 -4.63 -42.28
C GLN A 1 2.40 -6.12 -42.31
N SER A 2 3.58 -6.45 -42.81
CA SER A 2 4.09 -7.83 -42.84
C SER A 2 4.38 -8.33 -41.42
N PRO A 3 4.10 -9.60 -41.10
CA PRO A 3 4.43 -10.15 -39.78
C PRO A 3 5.95 -10.15 -39.56
N LEU A 4 6.35 -9.83 -38.32
CA LEU A 4 7.76 -9.80 -37.91
C LEU A 4 8.42 -11.19 -38.07
N THR A 5 9.66 -11.22 -38.48
CA THR A 5 10.43 -12.46 -38.60
C THR A 5 10.75 -13.01 -37.20
N PRO A 6 11.05 -14.32 -37.05
CA PRO A 6 11.42 -14.93 -35.76
C PRO A 6 12.60 -14.21 -35.07
N LYS A 7 13.51 -13.62 -35.86
CA LYS A 7 14.67 -12.89 -35.36
C LYS A 7 14.28 -11.50 -34.77
N GLU A 8 13.32 -10.83 -35.40
CA GLU A 8 12.75 -9.56 -34.94
C GLU A 8 11.91 -9.78 -33.73
N HIS A 9 11.12 -10.87 -33.63
CA HIS A 9 10.43 -11.27 -32.41
C HIS A 9 11.37 -11.51 -31.22
N PHE A 10 12.52 -12.21 -31.50
CA PHE A 10 13.51 -12.47 -30.45
C PHE A 10 14.24 -11.22 -29.97
N ILE A 11 14.51 -10.27 -30.87
CA ILE A 11 15.13 -8.96 -30.53
C ILE A 11 14.13 -8.10 -29.76
N ALA A 12 12.87 -8.04 -30.18
CA ALA A 12 11.80 -7.33 -29.48
C ALA A 12 11.59 -7.89 -28.05
N PHE A 13 11.52 -9.22 -27.92
CA PHE A 13 11.39 -9.91 -26.64
C PHE A 13 12.60 -9.68 -25.70
N ARG A 14 13.81 -9.61 -26.26
CA ARG A 14 15.04 -9.32 -25.51
C ARG A 14 15.11 -7.85 -25.08
N SER A 15 14.66 -6.92 -25.93
CA SER A 15 14.60 -5.49 -25.60
C SER A 15 13.56 -5.20 -24.52
N GLU A 16 12.39 -5.86 -24.57
CA GLU A 16 11.37 -5.76 -23.52
C GLU A 16 11.85 -6.35 -22.21
N ARG A 17 12.50 -7.53 -22.21
CA ARG A 17 13.10 -8.11 -20.99
C ARG A 17 14.20 -7.23 -20.39
N THR A 18 15.01 -6.58 -21.23
CA THR A 18 16.09 -5.68 -20.76
C THR A 18 15.52 -4.37 -20.24
N ARG A 19 14.47 -3.85 -20.87
CA ARG A 19 13.73 -2.67 -20.43
C ARG A 19 12.99 -2.94 -19.11
N PHE A 20 12.36 -4.10 -18.99
CA PHE A 20 11.69 -4.55 -17.76
C PHE A 20 12.68 -4.74 -16.60
N LYS A 21 13.86 -5.36 -16.84
CA LYS A 21 14.91 -5.51 -15.81
C LYS A 21 15.45 -4.16 -15.32
N LYS A 22 15.57 -3.16 -16.18
CA LYS A 22 16.14 -1.85 -15.80
C LYS A 22 15.16 -0.99 -14.97
N HIS A 23 13.84 -1.20 -15.08
CA HIS A 23 12.82 -0.47 -14.32
C HIS A 23 12.48 -1.11 -12.97
N CYS A 24 12.60 -2.43 -12.82
CA CYS A 24 12.27 -3.15 -11.58
C CYS A 24 13.23 -2.93 -10.39
N TRP A 25 14.19 -2.00 -10.49
CA TRP A 25 15.20 -1.80 -9.44
C TRP A 25 15.19 -0.40 -8.84
N GLU A 26 14.49 0.52 -9.46
CA GLU A 26 14.57 1.92 -9.04
C GLU A 26 13.83 2.15 -7.72
N LEU A 27 12.61 1.65 -7.57
CA LEU A 27 11.88 1.82 -6.33
C LEU A 27 12.53 1.05 -5.18
N ARG A 28 13.04 -0.17 -5.44
CA ARG A 28 13.84 -0.91 -4.46
C ARG A 28 15.10 -0.14 -4.04
N ARG A 29 15.82 0.45 -5.00
CA ARG A 29 16.99 1.28 -4.73
C ARG A 29 16.62 2.46 -3.83
N LEU A 30 15.50 3.11 -4.09
CA LEU A 30 15.00 4.22 -3.27
C LEU A 30 14.54 3.76 -1.90
N ALA A 31 13.82 2.63 -1.80
CA ALA A 31 13.44 2.06 -0.52
C ALA A 31 14.68 1.79 0.36
N ASN A 32 15.72 1.19 -0.22
CA ASN A 32 16.98 0.97 0.49
C ASN A 32 17.72 2.28 0.81
N LYS A 33 17.72 3.27 -0.10
CA LYS A 33 18.32 4.60 0.13
C LYS A 33 17.72 5.29 1.34
N TYR A 34 16.40 5.26 1.45
CA TYR A 34 15.66 5.88 2.56
C TYR A 34 15.48 4.95 3.76
N ARG A 35 16.01 3.73 3.71
CA ARG A 35 15.93 2.74 4.79
C ARG A 35 14.48 2.37 5.13
N SER A 36 13.62 2.29 4.12
CA SER A 36 12.27 1.74 4.27
C SER A 36 12.30 0.21 4.26
N ASP A 37 11.46 -0.43 5.05
CA ASP A 37 11.23 -1.88 5.09
C ASP A 37 10.61 -2.45 3.82
N LYS A 38 9.98 -1.59 3.00
CA LYS A 38 9.49 -1.96 1.66
C LYS A 38 10.62 -2.36 0.70
N GLY A 39 11.88 -2.07 1.07
CA GLY A 39 13.08 -2.54 0.38
C GLY A 39 13.45 -3.99 0.69
N ASN A 40 14.72 -4.34 0.47
CA ASN A 40 15.24 -5.69 0.73
C ASN A 40 16.52 -5.72 1.56
N LEU A 41 16.89 -4.61 2.20
CA LEU A 41 18.12 -4.49 3.01
C LEU A 41 17.86 -4.16 4.48
N TYR A 42 16.76 -3.51 4.80
CA TYR A 42 16.52 -2.97 6.14
C TYR A 42 15.27 -3.56 6.77
N TYR A 43 15.29 -3.73 8.08
CA TYR A 43 14.20 -4.28 8.90
C TYR A 43 13.73 -5.64 8.38
N ASN A 44 12.44 -5.85 8.27
CA ASN A 44 11.87 -7.09 7.79
C ASN A 44 12.13 -7.34 6.29
N ALA A 45 12.59 -6.31 5.56
CA ALA A 45 13.02 -6.41 4.15
C ALA A 45 11.97 -7.11 3.26
N HIS A 46 10.71 -6.68 3.36
CA HIS A 46 9.54 -7.31 2.74
C HIS A 46 9.64 -7.43 1.21
N GLY A 47 10.43 -6.54 0.57
CA GLY A 47 10.60 -6.51 -0.88
C GLY A 47 9.36 -6.04 -1.63
N TYR A 48 8.40 -5.40 -0.97
CA TYR A 48 7.19 -4.87 -1.59
C TYR A 48 7.46 -3.83 -2.66
N ALA A 49 8.60 -3.13 -2.59
CA ALA A 49 9.03 -2.18 -3.61
C ALA A 49 9.03 -2.77 -5.04
N ASP A 50 9.31 -4.06 -5.20
CA ASP A 50 9.30 -4.73 -6.51
C ASP A 50 7.87 -4.89 -7.05
N ILE A 51 6.93 -5.15 -6.16
CA ILE A 51 5.51 -5.30 -6.49
C ILE A 51 4.96 -3.94 -6.90
N TYR A 52 5.24 -2.90 -6.11
CA TYR A 52 4.86 -1.53 -6.42
C TYR A 52 5.47 -1.04 -7.74
N GLU A 53 6.77 -1.28 -7.97
CA GLU A 53 7.43 -0.93 -9.24
C GLU A 53 6.72 -1.58 -10.43
N LYS A 54 6.39 -2.88 -10.32
CA LYS A 54 5.69 -3.62 -11.37
C LYS A 54 4.33 -3.03 -11.70
N LEU A 55 3.57 -2.58 -10.70
CA LEU A 55 2.19 -2.12 -10.87
C LEU A 55 2.10 -0.63 -11.17
N LEU A 56 3.01 0.18 -10.62
CA LEU A 56 2.91 1.63 -10.64
C LEU A 56 3.91 2.32 -11.57
N SER A 57 4.95 1.61 -12.07
CA SER A 57 5.96 2.21 -12.96
C SER A 57 5.38 2.85 -14.24
N PRO A 58 4.30 2.34 -14.85
CA PRO A 58 3.70 3.02 -16.02
C PRO A 58 3.19 4.42 -15.71
N ARG A 59 2.79 4.67 -14.45
CA ARG A 59 2.21 5.93 -13.98
C ARG A 59 3.23 6.83 -13.27
N ARG A 60 4.51 6.48 -13.25
CA ARG A 60 5.56 7.15 -12.46
C ARG A 60 5.67 8.67 -12.71
N LYS A 61 5.36 9.12 -13.92
CA LYS A 61 5.47 10.52 -14.32
C LYS A 61 4.13 11.28 -14.30
N GLU A 62 3.04 10.58 -13.96
CA GLU A 62 1.72 11.19 -13.92
C GLU A 62 1.56 12.04 -12.64
N PRO A 63 0.70 13.06 -12.67
CA PRO A 63 0.36 13.85 -11.48
C PRO A 63 -0.63 13.07 -10.59
N LEU A 64 -0.15 11.98 -10.00
CA LEU A 64 -0.93 11.12 -9.11
C LEU A 64 -1.24 11.81 -7.79
N ARG A 65 -2.34 11.39 -7.19
CA ARG A 65 -2.64 11.63 -5.77
C ARG A 65 -2.52 10.32 -5.02
N MET A 66 -1.62 10.28 -4.05
CA MET A 66 -1.28 9.08 -3.31
C MET A 66 -1.49 9.30 -1.81
N LEU A 67 -2.14 8.35 -1.15
CA LEU A 67 -2.28 8.27 0.30
C LEU A 67 -1.53 7.05 0.83
N GLU A 68 -0.70 7.24 1.84
CA GLU A 68 -0.12 6.17 2.65
C GLU A 68 -0.56 6.32 4.10
N ILE A 69 -1.15 5.26 4.65
CA ILE A 69 -1.54 5.14 6.05
C ILE A 69 -0.50 4.30 6.75
N GLY A 70 0.03 4.79 7.89
CA GLY A 70 1.15 4.16 8.58
C GLY A 70 2.49 4.62 8.03
N LEU A 71 3.22 5.38 8.82
CA LEU A 71 4.48 6.00 8.43
C LEU A 71 5.63 5.57 9.34
N LEU A 72 5.29 4.90 10.43
CA LEU A 72 6.25 4.48 11.44
C LEU A 72 7.07 3.29 10.97
N ARG A 73 8.29 3.35 11.36
CA ARG A 73 9.23 2.26 11.28
C ARG A 73 9.40 1.64 12.66
N HIS A 74 9.19 0.36 12.77
CA HIS A 74 9.15 -0.35 14.06
C HIS A 74 10.35 -0.07 14.97
N ASP A 75 11.57 0.03 14.43
CA ASP A 75 12.78 0.32 15.21
C ASP A 75 12.85 1.75 15.74
N VAL A 76 12.22 2.70 15.04
CA VAL A 76 12.13 4.10 15.47
C VAL A 76 11.08 4.22 16.58
N GLN A 77 9.94 3.57 16.41
CA GLN A 77 8.89 3.52 17.44
C GLN A 77 9.39 2.89 18.75
N ALA A 78 10.18 1.80 18.66
CA ALA A 78 10.74 1.15 19.84
C ALA A 78 11.69 2.06 20.64
N LYS A 79 12.36 3.01 19.98
CA LYS A 79 13.30 3.95 20.61
C LYS A 79 12.62 5.23 21.15
N ASN A 80 11.52 5.62 20.55
CA ASN A 80 10.78 6.85 20.91
C ASN A 80 9.28 6.63 20.65
N PRO A 81 8.58 5.89 21.54
CA PRO A 81 7.20 5.49 21.30
C PRO A 81 6.22 6.67 21.22
N ASP A 82 6.54 7.79 21.84
CA ASP A 82 5.64 8.94 21.95
C ASP A 82 5.88 10.01 20.87
N GLY A 83 6.96 9.87 20.07
CA GLY A 83 7.35 10.90 19.10
C GLY A 83 7.81 12.21 19.76
N PRO A 84 7.87 13.35 19.07
CA PRO A 84 7.60 13.48 17.62
C PRO A 84 8.68 12.85 16.74
N PHE A 85 8.28 12.36 15.58
CA PHE A 85 9.18 11.72 14.61
C PHE A 85 9.68 12.73 13.57
N GLY A 86 10.98 12.69 13.28
CA GLY A 86 11.65 13.58 12.33
C GLY A 86 11.83 12.99 10.92
N GLU A 87 11.41 11.74 10.69
CA GLU A 87 11.60 11.02 9.44
C GLU A 87 10.32 10.29 9.04
N ALA A 88 10.02 10.28 7.76
CA ALA A 88 9.02 9.43 7.11
C ALA A 88 9.65 8.79 5.86
N PRO A 89 10.40 7.68 6.02
CA PRO A 89 11.24 7.08 4.98
C PRO A 89 10.47 6.70 3.72
N SER A 90 9.29 6.09 3.86
CA SER A 90 8.44 5.70 2.74
C SER A 90 7.95 6.92 1.96
N LEU A 91 7.53 8.00 2.61
CA LEU A 91 7.11 9.23 1.93
C LEU A 91 8.27 9.88 1.15
N SER A 92 9.49 9.84 1.71
CA SER A 92 10.69 10.32 1.01
C SER A 92 11.00 9.47 -0.23
N MET A 93 10.85 8.16 -0.12
CA MET A 93 10.97 7.22 -1.24
C MET A 93 9.93 7.51 -2.32
N TRP A 94 8.65 7.65 -1.95
CA TRP A 94 7.58 7.94 -2.90
C TRP A 94 7.76 9.27 -3.60
N ARG A 95 8.15 10.32 -2.88
CA ARG A 95 8.40 11.65 -3.42
C ARG A 95 9.51 11.66 -4.49
N GLU A 96 10.58 10.90 -4.28
CA GLU A 96 11.67 10.79 -5.26
C GLU A 96 11.25 9.90 -6.44
N TYR A 97 10.48 8.86 -6.20
CA TYR A 97 10.01 7.96 -7.24
C TYR A 97 8.96 8.60 -8.15
N PHE A 98 7.93 9.20 -7.59
CA PHE A 98 6.85 9.87 -8.32
C PHE A 98 7.13 11.37 -8.46
N GLN A 99 7.68 11.77 -9.59
CA GLN A 99 8.18 13.14 -9.79
C GLN A 99 7.11 14.23 -9.80
N ALA A 100 5.86 13.89 -10.14
CA ALA A 100 4.73 14.81 -10.24
C ALA A 100 3.58 14.52 -9.27
N ALA A 101 3.70 13.49 -8.42
CA ALA A 101 2.63 13.10 -7.51
C ALA A 101 2.49 14.07 -6.33
N GLU A 102 1.26 14.25 -5.88
CA GLU A 102 0.90 14.79 -4.58
C GLU A 102 0.76 13.62 -3.59
N ILE A 103 1.48 13.67 -2.48
CA ILE A 103 1.63 12.55 -1.55
C ILE A 103 1.10 12.97 -0.19
N PHE A 104 0.20 12.17 0.35
CA PHE A 104 -0.37 12.33 1.67
C PHE A 104 0.05 11.16 2.56
N GLY A 105 0.56 11.49 3.73
CA GLY A 105 0.81 10.54 4.80
C GLY A 105 -0.23 10.71 5.90
N PHE A 106 -0.70 9.61 6.49
CA PHE A 106 -1.64 9.61 7.59
C PHE A 106 -1.19 8.64 8.68
N ASP A 107 -1.01 9.11 9.90
CA ASP A 107 -0.53 8.30 11.02
C ASP A 107 -1.12 8.78 12.35
N ILE A 108 -1.27 7.87 13.31
CA ILE A 108 -1.69 8.20 14.67
C ILE A 108 -0.58 8.95 15.44
N ALA A 109 0.67 8.69 15.10
CA ALA A 109 1.83 9.29 15.72
C ALA A 109 2.07 10.74 15.26
N ASP A 110 2.88 11.46 16.02
CA ASP A 110 3.24 12.84 15.72
C ASP A 110 4.46 12.92 14.81
N PHE A 111 4.23 13.36 13.58
CA PHE A 111 5.26 13.62 12.56
C PHE A 111 5.50 15.14 12.34
N SER A 112 5.10 15.98 13.26
CA SER A 112 5.25 17.45 13.14
C SER A 112 6.69 17.93 13.00
N SER A 113 7.67 17.11 13.42
CA SER A 113 9.10 17.38 13.27
C SER A 113 9.68 16.99 11.91
N VAL A 114 8.92 16.33 11.05
CA VAL A 114 9.37 16.04 9.68
C VAL A 114 9.43 17.36 8.91
N PRO A 115 10.58 17.68 8.27
CA PRO A 115 10.69 18.90 7.49
C PRO A 115 9.63 18.96 6.38
N LYS A 116 8.92 20.08 6.30
CA LYS A 116 7.95 20.31 5.23
C LYS A 116 8.66 20.28 3.88
N THR A 117 8.12 19.52 2.97
CA THR A 117 8.66 19.38 1.61
C THR A 117 7.55 19.58 0.58
N GLU A 118 7.91 20.02 -0.61
CA GLU A 118 6.95 20.13 -1.70
C GLU A 118 6.27 18.79 -1.99
N ARG A 119 4.98 18.83 -2.29
CA ARG A 119 4.15 17.70 -2.68
C ARG A 119 3.94 16.62 -1.61
N VAL A 120 4.38 16.84 -0.37
CA VAL A 120 4.16 15.93 0.75
C VAL A 120 3.41 16.64 1.85
N THR A 121 2.27 16.09 2.25
CA THR A 121 1.48 16.53 3.38
C THR A 121 1.29 15.38 4.34
N ILE A 122 1.59 15.58 5.63
CA ILE A 122 1.39 14.57 6.67
C ILE A 122 0.26 15.04 7.57
N LEU A 123 -0.71 14.15 7.79
CA LEU A 123 -1.87 14.38 8.64
C LEU A 123 -1.84 13.39 9.81
N ARG A 124 -2.32 13.82 10.96
CA ARG A 124 -2.40 13.00 12.16
C ARG A 124 -3.81 12.51 12.39
N GLY A 125 -3.97 11.21 12.70
CA GLY A 125 -5.25 10.62 13.08
C GLY A 125 -5.18 9.10 13.16
N ASP A 126 -6.22 8.50 13.68
CA ASP A 126 -6.36 7.07 13.91
C ASP A 126 -7.18 6.43 12.76
N MET A 127 -6.59 5.50 12.01
CA MET A 127 -7.27 4.79 10.92
C MET A 127 -8.44 3.90 11.40
N GLY A 128 -8.46 3.54 12.67
CA GLY A 128 -9.56 2.79 13.29
C GLY A 128 -10.76 3.69 13.64
N ARG A 129 -10.65 5.00 13.51
CA ARG A 129 -11.70 5.98 13.82
C ARG A 129 -12.23 6.62 12.55
N LEU A 130 -13.50 6.35 12.25
CA LEU A 130 -14.13 6.87 11.05
C LEU A 130 -14.15 8.41 10.98
N ASP A 131 -14.23 9.08 12.11
CA ASP A 131 -14.23 10.55 12.15
C ASP A 131 -12.85 11.12 11.78
N ASP A 132 -11.75 10.47 12.18
CA ASP A 132 -10.40 10.87 11.80
C ASP A 132 -10.17 10.65 10.30
N LEU A 133 -10.70 9.54 9.75
CA LEU A 133 -10.67 9.30 8.30
C LEU A 133 -11.50 10.34 7.54
N ARG A 134 -12.67 10.72 8.03
CA ARG A 134 -13.49 11.79 7.43
C ARG A 134 -12.78 13.13 7.46
N GLN A 135 -12.12 13.47 8.57
CA GLN A 135 -11.34 14.69 8.68
C GLN A 135 -10.18 14.68 7.66
N MET A 136 -9.45 13.57 7.56
CA MET A 136 -8.36 13.41 6.57
C MET A 136 -8.88 13.59 5.14
N ILE A 137 -10.05 13.05 4.79
CA ILE A 137 -10.66 13.25 3.48
C ILE A 137 -11.05 14.72 3.27
N SER A 138 -11.60 15.37 4.29
CA SER A 138 -11.92 16.81 4.23
C SER A 138 -10.67 17.67 3.97
N ASP A 139 -9.57 17.37 4.65
CA ASP A 139 -8.32 18.13 4.57
C ASP A 139 -7.58 17.91 3.25
N THR A 140 -7.67 16.69 2.68
CA THR A 140 -7.02 16.34 1.42
C THR A 140 -7.89 16.55 0.19
N GLY A 141 -9.20 16.69 0.35
CA GLY A 141 -10.17 16.66 -0.75
C GLY A 141 -10.44 15.26 -1.31
N GLY A 142 -9.87 14.20 -0.72
CA GLY A 142 -10.04 12.82 -1.18
C GLY A 142 -9.54 12.59 -2.61
N SER A 143 -10.12 11.60 -3.30
CA SER A 143 -9.87 11.34 -4.73
C SER A 143 -8.42 10.96 -5.04
N PHE A 144 -8.01 9.77 -4.57
CA PHE A 144 -6.66 9.24 -4.72
C PHE A 144 -6.54 8.28 -5.92
N ASP A 145 -5.37 8.24 -6.54
CA ASP A 145 -5.00 7.25 -7.55
C ASP A 145 -4.40 5.99 -6.92
N VAL A 146 -3.74 6.17 -5.78
CA VAL A 146 -3.10 5.09 -5.01
C VAL A 146 -3.39 5.30 -3.54
N ILE A 147 -3.85 4.25 -2.87
CA ILE A 147 -3.98 4.19 -1.41
C ILE A 147 -3.17 2.99 -0.92
N ILE A 148 -2.31 3.21 0.08
CA ILE A 148 -1.54 2.17 0.75
C ILE A 148 -1.94 2.16 2.22
N ASP A 149 -2.44 1.02 2.69
CA ASP A 149 -2.72 0.73 4.08
C ASP A 149 -1.57 -0.10 4.65
N ASP A 150 -0.69 0.56 5.36
CA ASP A 150 0.47 0.02 6.08
C ASP A 150 0.43 0.48 7.54
N GLY A 151 -0.77 0.56 8.10
CA GLY A 151 -1.00 1.16 9.41
C GLY A 151 -0.82 0.18 10.57
N SER A 152 -1.89 -0.03 11.34
CA SER A 152 -1.84 -0.86 12.55
C SER A 152 -1.80 -2.36 12.30
N HIS A 153 -2.06 -2.81 11.09
CA HIS A 153 -2.25 -4.20 10.62
C HIS A 153 -3.40 -4.95 11.31
N ALA A 154 -4.09 -4.33 12.27
CA ALA A 154 -5.29 -4.93 12.87
C ALA A 154 -6.39 -5.09 11.80
N SER A 155 -6.92 -6.30 11.66
CA SER A 155 -7.88 -6.62 10.61
C SER A 155 -9.12 -5.73 10.65
N HIS A 156 -9.61 -5.37 11.83
CA HIS A 156 -10.77 -4.48 11.91
C HIS A 156 -10.46 -3.05 11.46
N HIS A 157 -9.25 -2.53 11.73
CA HIS A 157 -8.82 -1.23 11.22
C HIS A 157 -8.69 -1.24 9.69
N GLN A 158 -8.06 -2.28 9.12
CA GLN A 158 -7.96 -2.47 7.67
C GLN A 158 -9.36 -2.55 7.03
N GLN A 159 -10.32 -3.23 7.68
CA GLN A 159 -11.69 -3.33 7.18
C GLN A 159 -12.44 -1.99 7.25
N ILE A 160 -12.27 -1.21 8.32
CA ILE A 160 -12.84 0.15 8.45
C ILE A 160 -12.26 1.06 7.36
N ALA A 161 -10.94 1.08 7.22
CA ALA A 161 -10.25 1.91 6.23
C ALA A 161 -10.67 1.54 4.81
N LEU A 162 -10.68 0.25 4.46
CA LEU A 162 -11.11 -0.23 3.13
C LEU A 162 -12.56 0.14 2.85
N ALA A 163 -13.48 -0.06 3.82
CA ALA A 163 -14.90 0.25 3.66
C ALA A 163 -15.13 1.72 3.34
N PHE A 164 -14.37 2.61 3.94
CA PHE A 164 -14.54 4.05 3.79
C PHE A 164 -13.71 4.62 2.63
N LEU A 165 -12.43 4.27 2.54
CA LEU A 165 -11.52 4.90 1.61
C LEU A 165 -11.62 4.40 0.17
N PHE A 166 -12.23 3.22 -0.05
CA PHE A 166 -12.41 2.72 -1.41
C PHE A 166 -13.28 3.63 -2.27
N ASP A 167 -14.20 4.38 -1.66
CA ASP A 167 -15.01 5.38 -2.35
C ASP A 167 -14.18 6.58 -2.83
N HIS A 168 -13.09 6.86 -2.14
CA HIS A 168 -12.16 7.93 -2.47
C HIS A 168 -11.01 7.48 -3.40
N LEU A 169 -11.01 6.22 -3.82
CA LEU A 169 -10.11 5.72 -4.85
C LEU A 169 -10.68 6.01 -6.25
N ARG A 170 -9.90 6.59 -7.13
CA ARG A 170 -10.27 6.87 -8.52
C ARG A 170 -10.41 5.59 -9.34
N SER A 171 -11.19 5.64 -10.40
CA SER A 171 -11.25 4.58 -11.43
C SER A 171 -9.86 4.27 -11.97
N GLY A 172 -9.53 2.98 -12.11
CA GLY A 172 -8.20 2.52 -12.51
C GLY A 172 -7.13 2.62 -11.43
N GLY A 173 -7.47 3.15 -10.25
CA GLY A 173 -6.57 3.27 -9.10
C GLY A 173 -6.31 1.94 -8.38
N TYR A 174 -5.33 1.96 -7.49
CA TYR A 174 -4.95 0.82 -6.66
C TYR A 174 -5.12 1.11 -5.18
N TYR A 175 -5.74 0.16 -4.46
CA TYR A 175 -5.73 0.07 -3.01
C TYR A 175 -4.82 -1.10 -2.61
N PHE A 176 -3.79 -0.81 -1.84
CA PHE A 176 -2.89 -1.83 -1.30
C PHE A 176 -3.11 -1.99 0.20
N ILE A 177 -2.97 -3.22 0.69
CA ILE A 177 -2.90 -3.50 2.13
C ILE A 177 -1.66 -4.35 2.37
N GLU A 178 -0.76 -3.86 3.21
CA GLU A 178 0.48 -4.55 3.60
C GLU A 178 0.26 -5.42 4.85
N ASP A 179 1.17 -6.34 5.07
CA ASP A 179 1.33 -7.15 6.28
C ASP A 179 0.06 -7.89 6.75
N LEU A 180 -0.68 -8.44 5.76
CA LEU A 180 -1.95 -9.13 5.98
C LEU A 180 -1.87 -10.36 6.90
N HIS A 181 -0.69 -10.94 7.12
CA HIS A 181 -0.49 -12.09 8.00
C HIS A 181 0.01 -11.69 9.39
N TYR A 182 0.50 -10.47 9.54
CA TYR A 182 0.83 -9.92 10.85
C TYR A 182 -0.41 -9.29 11.46
N GLN A 183 -0.84 -9.84 12.60
CA GLN A 183 -2.02 -9.35 13.31
C GLN A 183 -1.67 -9.10 14.77
N PRO A 184 -1.59 -7.83 15.18
CA PRO A 184 -1.23 -7.47 16.54
C PRO A 184 -2.37 -7.81 17.50
N LYS A 185 -2.26 -8.95 18.20
CA LYS A 185 -3.30 -9.45 19.11
C LYS A 185 -3.82 -8.43 20.12
N ALA A 186 -2.96 -7.50 20.54
CA ALA A 186 -3.34 -6.45 21.49
C ALA A 186 -4.29 -5.40 20.89
N LEU A 187 -4.31 -5.25 19.57
CA LEU A 187 -5.13 -4.27 18.86
C LEU A 187 -6.36 -4.89 18.18
N GLU A 188 -6.37 -6.22 17.99
CA GLU A 188 -7.49 -6.86 17.30
C GLU A 188 -8.80 -6.78 18.09
N ASP A 189 -9.90 -6.54 17.38
CA ASP A 189 -11.23 -6.71 17.97
C ASP A 189 -11.49 -8.20 18.26
N PRO A 190 -11.60 -8.62 19.53
CA PRO A 190 -11.79 -10.03 19.87
C PRO A 190 -13.12 -10.61 19.36
N THR A 191 -14.04 -9.76 18.93
CA THR A 191 -15.34 -10.18 18.35
C THR A 191 -15.27 -10.34 16.84
N LEU A 192 -14.16 -10.00 16.20
CA LEU A 192 -13.98 -10.13 14.77
C LEU A 192 -13.95 -11.62 14.36
N ARG A 193 -14.87 -11.99 13.46
CA ARG A 193 -15.05 -13.40 13.03
C ARG A 193 -14.18 -13.77 11.83
N MET A 194 -13.72 -12.81 11.06
CA MET A 194 -12.89 -13.03 9.88
C MET A 194 -11.87 -11.90 9.73
N THR A 195 -10.64 -12.28 9.48
CA THR A 195 -9.56 -11.36 9.17
C THR A 195 -9.74 -10.72 7.80
N THR A 196 -9.04 -9.63 7.55
CA THR A 196 -9.08 -8.93 6.25
C THR A 196 -8.68 -9.86 5.10
N VAL A 197 -7.63 -10.66 5.29
CA VAL A 197 -7.17 -11.62 4.27
C VAL A 197 -8.23 -12.68 3.96
N GLU A 198 -8.96 -13.16 4.96
CA GLU A 198 -10.04 -14.14 4.76
C GLU A 198 -11.23 -13.56 3.99
N VAL A 199 -11.59 -12.31 4.29
CA VAL A 199 -12.67 -11.61 3.56
C VAL A 199 -12.26 -11.39 2.11
N LEU A 200 -11.07 -10.86 1.87
CA LEU A 200 -10.61 -10.54 0.53
C LEU A 200 -10.37 -11.79 -0.33
N LYS A 201 -9.85 -12.89 0.24
CA LYS A 201 -9.77 -14.17 -0.48
C LYS A 201 -11.14 -14.71 -0.91
N ARG A 202 -12.17 -14.49 -0.11
CA ARG A 202 -13.54 -14.87 -0.52
C ARG A 202 -14.09 -13.95 -1.59
N LEU A 203 -13.85 -12.65 -1.45
CA LEU A 203 -14.29 -11.64 -2.41
C LEU A 203 -13.64 -11.84 -3.79
N GLU A 204 -12.38 -12.25 -3.85
CA GLU A 204 -11.67 -12.61 -5.08
C GLU A 204 -12.42 -13.67 -5.90
N PHE A 205 -13.05 -14.65 -5.22
CA PHE A 205 -13.90 -15.68 -5.84
C PHE A 205 -15.38 -15.29 -5.91
N GLY A 206 -15.71 -14.00 -5.75
CA GLY A 206 -17.07 -13.49 -5.81
C GLY A 206 -17.98 -13.91 -4.63
N LYS A 207 -17.39 -14.47 -3.56
CA LYS A 207 -18.13 -14.93 -2.37
C LYS A 207 -18.23 -13.81 -1.34
N ILE A 208 -19.43 -13.44 -0.97
CA ILE A 208 -19.73 -12.40 0.01
C ILE A 208 -19.94 -13.01 1.40
N ARG A 209 -19.12 -12.61 2.33
CA ARG A 209 -19.20 -12.97 3.76
C ARG A 209 -19.05 -11.69 4.59
N PRO A 210 -20.16 -11.09 5.02
CA PRO A 210 -20.13 -9.86 5.80
C PRO A 210 -19.43 -10.03 7.14
N THR A 211 -18.79 -8.95 7.56
CA THR A 211 -18.26 -8.77 8.91
C THR A 211 -18.94 -7.57 9.57
N LYS A 212 -18.59 -7.31 10.83
CA LYS A 212 -19.03 -6.10 11.54
C LYS A 212 -18.60 -4.82 10.84
N TYR A 213 -17.41 -4.83 10.21
CA TYR A 213 -16.77 -3.65 9.62
C TYR A 213 -16.83 -3.61 8.08
N LEU A 214 -17.18 -4.73 7.44
CA LEU A 214 -17.49 -4.84 6.01
C LEU A 214 -18.88 -5.47 5.86
N PRO A 215 -19.94 -4.66 6.00
CA PRO A 215 -21.32 -5.15 5.86
C PRO A 215 -21.60 -5.57 4.40
N ARG A 216 -22.72 -6.25 4.19
CA ARG A 216 -23.06 -6.86 2.89
C ARG A 216 -23.08 -5.84 1.75
N GLU A 217 -23.68 -4.70 1.96
CA GLU A 217 -23.82 -3.62 0.96
C GLU A 217 -22.45 -3.10 0.50
N VAL A 218 -21.48 -2.96 1.44
CA VAL A 218 -20.11 -2.56 1.10
C VAL A 218 -19.41 -3.64 0.28
N LEU A 219 -19.54 -4.91 0.67
CA LEU A 219 -18.92 -6.03 -0.07
C LEU A 219 -19.54 -6.22 -1.47
N GLU A 220 -20.86 -6.04 -1.62
CA GLU A 220 -21.53 -6.07 -2.93
C GLU A 220 -21.01 -4.93 -3.82
N LYS A 221 -20.87 -3.73 -3.26
CA LYS A 221 -20.27 -2.59 -3.96
C LYS A 221 -18.83 -2.88 -4.38
N LEU A 222 -17.97 -3.31 -3.45
CA LEU A 222 -16.58 -3.69 -3.75
C LEU A 222 -16.53 -4.74 -4.87
N LYS A 223 -17.38 -5.78 -4.82
CA LYS A 223 -17.46 -6.80 -5.85
C LYS A 223 -17.78 -6.23 -7.23
N THR A 224 -18.65 -5.23 -7.30
CA THR A 224 -19.02 -4.60 -8.58
C THR A 224 -17.98 -3.65 -9.10
N GLU A 225 -17.26 -2.95 -8.23
CA GLU A 225 -16.29 -1.89 -8.57
C GLU A 225 -14.84 -2.39 -8.71
N ILE A 226 -14.52 -3.58 -8.21
CA ILE A 226 -13.18 -4.15 -8.32
C ILE A 226 -12.99 -4.86 -9.67
N THR A 227 -11.87 -4.58 -10.33
CA THR A 227 -11.44 -5.32 -11.54
C THR A 227 -10.75 -6.62 -11.16
N HIS A 228 -9.84 -6.58 -10.19
CA HIS A 228 -9.16 -7.75 -9.67
C HIS A 228 -8.58 -7.50 -8.26
N ILE A 229 -8.43 -8.59 -7.53
CA ILE A 229 -7.71 -8.68 -6.26
C ILE A 229 -6.51 -9.60 -6.51
N LYS A 230 -5.32 -9.21 -6.10
CA LYS A 230 -4.15 -10.03 -6.23
C LYS A 230 -3.29 -10.00 -4.98
N PHE A 231 -3.02 -11.19 -4.45
CA PHE A 231 -2.14 -11.38 -3.30
C PHE A 231 -0.71 -11.62 -3.76
N TYR A 232 0.24 -11.09 -3.00
CA TYR A 232 1.67 -11.24 -3.20
C TYR A 232 2.31 -11.63 -1.86
N ASP A 233 3.17 -12.62 -1.89
CA ASP A 233 3.96 -12.98 -0.72
C ASP A 233 5.12 -11.99 -0.54
N SER A 234 5.47 -11.70 0.70
CA SER A 234 6.70 -11.00 1.06
C SER A 234 7.92 -11.77 0.56
N ALA A 235 8.95 -11.02 0.14
CA ALA A 235 10.23 -11.61 -0.27
C ALA A 235 11.14 -11.95 0.93
N ASP A 236 10.69 -11.72 2.15
CA ASP A 236 11.47 -11.91 3.35
C ASP A 236 11.99 -13.36 3.47
N ARG A 237 13.33 -13.49 3.51
CA ARG A 237 14.04 -14.77 3.61
C ARG A 237 14.58 -15.03 5.03
N ASN A 238 14.45 -14.05 5.93
CA ASN A 238 15.17 -14.10 7.20
C ASN A 238 14.49 -14.95 8.28
N PHE A 239 13.23 -15.33 8.13
CA PHE A 239 12.51 -16.16 9.08
C PHE A 239 12.26 -17.62 8.63
N GLY A 240 13.14 -18.15 7.82
CA GLY A 240 13.38 -19.56 7.51
C GLY A 240 12.22 -20.53 7.63
N ARG A 241 11.15 -20.48 6.93
CA ARG A 241 10.10 -21.47 6.65
C ARG A 241 8.66 -20.93 6.67
N ILE A 242 8.39 -19.78 7.25
CA ILE A 242 7.05 -19.18 7.24
C ILE A 242 7.18 -17.82 6.60
N ARG A 243 6.59 -17.65 5.43
CA ARG A 243 6.35 -16.33 4.84
C ARG A 243 5.40 -15.61 5.79
N THR A 244 5.91 -14.65 6.53
CA THR A 244 5.17 -14.03 7.62
C THR A 244 4.22 -12.96 7.13
N ASP A 245 4.50 -12.35 5.97
CA ASP A 245 3.75 -11.21 5.48
C ASP A 245 3.26 -11.38 4.05
N ALA A 246 2.17 -10.69 3.74
CA ALA A 246 1.57 -10.65 2.42
C ALA A 246 1.03 -9.26 2.12
N LEU A 247 1.15 -8.86 0.86
CA LEU A 247 0.55 -7.65 0.32
C LEU A 247 -0.60 -8.03 -0.60
N VAL A 248 -1.72 -7.33 -0.52
CA VAL A 248 -2.77 -7.40 -1.51
C VAL A 248 -2.84 -6.12 -2.33
N ALA A 249 -3.01 -6.25 -3.64
CA ALA A 249 -3.33 -5.17 -4.55
C ALA A 249 -4.77 -5.33 -5.05
N ILE A 250 -5.60 -4.33 -4.81
CA ILE A 250 -7.00 -4.24 -5.24
C ILE A 250 -7.08 -3.13 -6.28
N ARG A 251 -7.55 -3.44 -7.49
CA ARG A 251 -7.69 -2.45 -8.55
C ARG A 251 -9.16 -2.10 -8.76
N LYS A 252 -9.50 -0.81 -8.71
CA LYS A 252 -10.82 -0.28 -9.03
C LYS A 252 -11.03 -0.26 -10.55
N LYS A 253 -12.28 -0.45 -11.01
CA LYS A 253 -12.69 -0.32 -12.41
C LYS A 253 -12.49 1.08 -12.94
#